data_b490715c9de5b2075999d712fd62812f
#
_entry.id   b490715c9de5b2075999d712fd62812f
#
_cell.length_a   1.000
_cell.length_b   1.000
_cell.length_c   1.000
_cell.angle_alpha   90.00
_cell.angle_beta   90.00
_cell.angle_gamma   90.00
#
_symmetry.space_group_name_H-M   'P 1'
#
loop_
_entity.id
_entity.type
_entity.pdbx_description
1 polymer ?
#
loop_
_entity_poly.entity_id
_entity_poly.type
_entity_poly.pdbx_seq_one_letter_code
_entity_poly.pdbx_strand_id
1 'polypeptide(L)'
;TTYDINDLGLVFRNNFNNFVAAASYQIFEPTKRFNNYSFSITARHNRLYKPSVQTNNNINVDAYFNTIERFSFGGNVYYDSDTQDYFEPRLPGRFVTYSSSIGGRGWISSDYRKKFALDLSLGFRHFYEDPQDNLSLNVSPRYRFSDKFLLVVSSNYAQNEKEFGYIDNNGDDVFLGQRDRTSLENTISANFNFDPFKALNLRFRNFWSVADYTEDVFFKLNEDGTRSQIAYDTEDSENRDPNTNFNIWNIDLSYSWRFAPGSVATLLYRNQIFNQDDQSTVDYTESLNTLFDQPSLNQLSLRLVYFIDYNNLKNSFGNKA
;
A
#
# COMPACT_ATOMS: atom_id res chain seq x y z
N THR A 1 -23.24 4.42 22.33
CA THR A 1 -22.07 5.29 22.55
C THR A 1 -21.42 5.52 21.22
N THR A 2 -21.55 6.73 20.70
CA THR A 2 -20.97 7.18 19.43
C THR A 2 -19.61 7.85 19.72
N TYR A 3 -18.64 7.08 20.23
CA TYR A 3 -17.28 7.56 20.23
C TYR A 3 -16.72 7.40 18.82
N ASP A 4 -16.58 8.49 18.11
CA ASP A 4 -15.97 8.58 16.80
C ASP A 4 -14.70 9.43 16.91
N ILE A 5 -13.54 8.79 16.72
CA ILE A 5 -12.23 9.48 16.72
C ILE A 5 -11.81 9.88 15.31
N ASN A 6 -12.72 9.84 14.35
CA ASN A 6 -12.44 10.00 12.93
C ASN A 6 -12.49 11.46 12.45
N ASP A 7 -12.13 12.41 13.30
CA ASP A 7 -12.10 13.84 12.95
C ASP A 7 -11.27 14.17 11.70
N LEU A 8 -10.32 13.30 11.35
CA LEU A 8 -9.47 13.44 10.17
C LEU A 8 -9.88 12.54 8.99
N GLY A 9 -10.96 11.77 9.10
CA GLY A 9 -11.43 10.88 8.04
C GLY A 9 -10.51 9.67 7.77
N LEU A 10 -9.61 9.31 8.69
CA LEU A 10 -8.61 8.26 8.51
C LEU A 10 -8.99 6.92 9.15
N VAL A 11 -10.04 6.87 9.97
CA VAL A 11 -10.52 5.64 10.62
C VAL A 11 -11.68 5.08 9.82
N PHE A 12 -11.38 4.10 8.97
CA PHE A 12 -12.40 3.45 8.12
C PHE A 12 -13.20 2.36 8.85
N ARG A 13 -12.77 1.95 10.03
CA ARG A 13 -13.36 0.86 10.80
C ARG A 13 -13.52 1.28 12.26
N ASN A 14 -14.69 1.05 12.81
CA ASN A 14 -14.99 1.24 14.22
C ASN A 14 -15.51 -0.09 14.81
N ASN A 15 -15.95 -0.09 16.05
CA ASN A 15 -16.53 -1.26 16.72
C ASN A 15 -15.52 -2.40 16.96
N PHE A 16 -14.30 -2.08 17.40
CA PHE A 16 -13.28 -3.09 17.70
C PHE A 16 -12.60 -2.87 19.04
N ASN A 17 -12.07 -3.94 19.63
CA ASN A 17 -11.16 -3.96 20.75
C ASN A 17 -9.95 -4.81 20.38
N ASN A 18 -8.74 -4.25 20.54
CA ASN A 18 -7.49 -4.96 20.32
C ASN A 18 -6.70 -5.00 21.62
N PHE A 19 -6.35 -6.21 22.06
CA PHE A 19 -5.46 -6.44 23.20
C PHE A 19 -4.10 -6.85 22.63
N VAL A 20 -3.04 -6.18 23.08
CA VAL A 20 -1.69 -6.42 22.60
C VAL A 20 -0.76 -6.67 23.77
N ALA A 21 -0.01 -7.78 23.70
CA ALA A 21 1.13 -8.07 24.57
C ALA A 21 2.37 -8.15 23.69
N ALA A 22 3.43 -7.45 24.07
CA ALA A 22 4.68 -7.47 23.33
C ALA A 22 5.89 -7.55 24.28
N ALA A 23 6.91 -8.27 23.84
CA ALA A 23 8.22 -8.28 24.46
C ALA A 23 9.28 -8.04 23.40
N SER A 24 10.29 -7.23 23.71
CA SER A 24 11.40 -6.96 22.81
C SER A 24 12.74 -7.03 23.53
N TYR A 25 13.74 -7.52 22.81
CA TYR A 25 15.13 -7.49 23.22
C TYR A 25 15.92 -6.69 22.17
N GLN A 26 16.62 -5.65 22.62
CA GLN A 26 17.33 -4.72 21.73
C GLN A 26 18.72 -4.46 22.24
N ILE A 27 19.70 -4.52 21.36
CA ILE A 27 21.08 -4.15 21.60
C ILE A 27 21.40 -2.91 20.76
N PHE A 28 21.69 -1.81 21.43
CA PHE A 28 22.03 -0.52 20.84
C PHE A 28 23.54 -0.28 20.76
N GLU A 29 24.32 -0.94 21.60
CA GLU A 29 25.77 -0.82 21.60
C GLU A 29 26.38 -1.68 20.50
N PRO A 30 27.37 -1.13 19.74
CA PRO A 30 28.02 -1.88 18.69
C PRO A 30 28.75 -3.12 19.22
N THR A 31 28.56 -4.22 18.55
CA THR A 31 29.29 -5.47 18.74
C THR A 31 30.39 -5.60 17.68
N LYS A 32 31.12 -6.73 17.65
CA LYS A 32 32.11 -7.00 16.59
C LYS A 32 31.52 -7.08 15.17
N ARG A 33 30.20 -7.37 15.03
CA ARG A 33 29.55 -7.63 13.73
C ARG A 33 28.40 -6.67 13.44
N PHE A 34 27.70 -6.22 14.48
CA PHE A 34 26.47 -5.43 14.34
C PHE A 34 26.58 -4.10 15.08
N ASN A 35 26.09 -3.02 14.47
CA ASN A 35 25.85 -1.74 15.13
C ASN A 35 24.72 -1.85 16.15
N ASN A 36 23.65 -2.52 15.77
CA ASN A 36 22.50 -2.83 16.61
C ASN A 36 21.73 -4.02 16.03
N TYR A 37 20.93 -4.65 16.88
CA TYR A 37 19.98 -5.68 16.48
C TYR A 37 18.85 -5.77 17.48
N SER A 38 17.72 -6.31 17.04
CA SER A 38 16.56 -6.53 17.89
C SER A 38 15.78 -7.77 17.52
N PHE A 39 15.12 -8.32 18.52
CA PHE A 39 14.11 -9.37 18.40
C PHE A 39 12.85 -8.91 19.12
N SER A 40 11.69 -9.18 18.56
CA SER A 40 10.42 -8.94 19.25
C SER A 40 9.42 -10.04 19.00
N ILE A 41 8.57 -10.26 19.99
CA ILE A 41 7.40 -11.11 19.89
C ILE A 41 6.18 -10.27 20.28
N THR A 42 5.14 -10.33 19.46
CA THR A 42 3.90 -9.61 19.69
C THR A 42 2.74 -10.59 19.57
N ALA A 43 1.89 -10.63 20.58
CA ALA A 43 0.61 -11.36 20.56
C ALA A 43 -0.52 -10.34 20.53
N ARG A 44 -1.49 -10.56 19.63
CA ARG A 44 -2.71 -9.74 19.51
C ARG A 44 -3.93 -10.59 19.63
N HIS A 45 -4.90 -10.10 20.40
CA HIS A 45 -6.25 -10.65 20.49
C HIS A 45 -7.21 -9.57 20.00
N ASN A 46 -7.84 -9.84 18.85
CA ASN A 46 -8.74 -8.91 18.18
C ASN A 46 -10.18 -9.37 18.33
N ARG A 47 -11.08 -8.43 18.58
CA ARG A 47 -12.50 -8.70 18.72
C ARG A 47 -13.36 -7.50 18.34
N LEU A 48 -14.62 -7.75 17.99
CA LEU A 48 -15.62 -6.68 17.95
C LEU A 48 -15.96 -6.21 19.37
N TYR A 49 -16.27 -4.92 19.50
CA TYR A 49 -16.82 -4.38 20.74
C TYR A 49 -18.29 -4.82 20.95
N LYS A 50 -19.09 -4.76 19.87
CA LYS A 50 -20.48 -5.21 19.85
C LYS A 50 -20.85 -5.91 18.53
N PRO A 51 -21.34 -7.16 18.55
CA PRO A 51 -21.33 -8.07 19.69
C PRO A 51 -19.89 -8.35 20.13
N SER A 52 -19.71 -8.72 21.42
CA SER A 52 -18.37 -8.99 21.96
C SER A 52 -17.84 -10.35 21.47
N VAL A 53 -17.42 -10.41 20.20
CA VAL A 53 -16.99 -11.63 19.50
C VAL A 53 -15.53 -11.52 19.13
N GLN A 54 -14.77 -12.60 19.31
CA GLN A 54 -13.40 -12.71 18.82
C GLN A 54 -13.38 -12.71 17.30
N THR A 55 -12.52 -11.92 16.70
CA THR A 55 -12.31 -11.89 15.24
C THR A 55 -11.09 -12.69 14.81
N ASN A 56 -9.95 -12.55 15.50
CA ASN A 56 -8.79 -13.43 15.34
C ASN A 56 -7.79 -13.28 16.48
N ASN A 57 -6.81 -14.20 16.54
CA ASN A 57 -5.56 -14.03 17.30
C ASN A 57 -4.39 -14.03 16.35
N ASN A 58 -3.40 -13.20 16.64
CA ASN A 58 -2.17 -13.11 15.85
C ASN A 58 -0.94 -13.22 16.77
N ILE A 59 0.03 -13.99 16.37
CA ILE A 59 1.38 -14.03 16.98
C ILE A 59 2.37 -13.67 15.88
N ASN A 60 3.23 -12.69 16.15
CA ASN A 60 4.27 -12.25 15.23
C ASN A 60 5.63 -12.22 15.92
N VAL A 61 6.63 -12.76 15.26
CA VAL A 61 8.03 -12.74 15.71
C VAL A 61 8.84 -11.98 14.66
N ASP A 62 9.57 -10.94 15.10
CA ASP A 62 10.40 -10.10 14.24
C ASP A 62 11.87 -10.19 14.64
N ALA A 63 12.75 -10.08 13.66
CA ALA A 63 14.18 -9.93 13.84
C ALA A 63 14.73 -8.82 12.95
N TYR A 64 15.59 -7.98 13.48
CA TYR A 64 16.29 -6.90 12.79
C TYR A 64 17.77 -6.91 13.10
N PHE A 65 18.60 -6.68 12.09
CA PHE A 65 20.04 -6.59 12.20
C PHE A 65 20.58 -5.43 11.35
N ASN A 66 21.50 -4.66 11.91
CA ASN A 66 22.28 -3.67 11.18
C ASN A 66 23.79 -3.96 11.38
N THR A 67 24.48 -4.30 10.33
CA THR A 67 25.92 -4.63 10.38
C THR A 67 26.77 -3.39 10.58
N ILE A 68 28.03 -3.58 10.99
CA ILE A 68 29.03 -2.51 11.09
C ILE A 68 29.19 -1.76 9.75
N GLU A 69 29.07 -2.48 8.64
CA GLU A 69 29.14 -1.92 7.28
C GLU A 69 27.85 -1.22 6.84
N ARG A 70 26.86 -1.10 7.74
CA ARG A 70 25.55 -0.48 7.47
C ARG A 70 24.69 -1.22 6.43
N PHE A 71 24.90 -2.49 6.28
CA PHE A 71 23.95 -3.38 5.62
C PHE A 71 22.92 -3.83 6.66
N SER A 72 21.65 -3.59 6.38
CA SER A 72 20.55 -4.01 7.24
C SER A 72 19.79 -5.18 6.62
N PHE A 73 19.35 -6.09 7.45
CA PHE A 73 18.44 -7.16 7.06
C PHE A 73 17.55 -7.56 8.23
N GLY A 74 16.46 -8.17 7.90
CA GLY A 74 15.52 -8.60 8.91
C GLY A 74 14.34 -9.32 8.30
N GLY A 75 13.38 -9.63 9.13
CA GLY A 75 12.16 -10.26 8.71
C GLY A 75 11.26 -10.59 9.88
N ASN A 76 10.09 -11.07 9.53
CA ASN A 76 9.13 -11.55 10.50
C ASN A 76 8.46 -12.83 10.02
N VAL A 77 7.96 -13.60 10.97
CA VAL A 77 7.04 -14.71 10.75
C VAL A 77 5.84 -14.50 11.66
N TYR A 78 4.66 -14.71 11.13
CA TYR A 78 3.42 -14.56 11.89
C TYR A 78 2.46 -15.72 11.64
N TYR A 79 1.65 -15.98 12.66
CA TYR A 79 0.53 -16.90 12.61
C TYR A 79 -0.76 -16.14 12.94
N ASP A 80 -1.78 -16.31 12.13
CA ASP A 80 -3.14 -15.88 12.39
C ASP A 80 -4.02 -17.09 12.66
N SER A 81 -4.79 -17.08 13.75
CA SER A 81 -5.87 -18.05 13.93
C SER A 81 -6.99 -17.84 12.90
N ASP A 82 -7.95 -18.71 12.83
CA ASP A 82 -9.16 -18.49 12.04
C ASP A 82 -9.68 -17.08 12.25
N THR A 83 -10.02 -16.44 11.14
CA THR A 83 -10.36 -15.02 11.11
C THR A 83 -11.80 -14.83 10.65
N GLN A 84 -12.59 -14.12 11.46
CA GLN A 84 -13.92 -13.65 11.09
C GLN A 84 -13.81 -12.21 10.55
N ASP A 85 -13.96 -12.04 9.23
CA ASP A 85 -13.95 -10.72 8.60
C ASP A 85 -15.38 -10.20 8.42
N TYR A 86 -15.73 -9.16 9.19
CA TYR A 86 -17.03 -8.48 9.15
C TYR A 86 -17.11 -7.36 8.11
N PHE A 87 -16.07 -7.17 7.32
CA PHE A 87 -16.02 -6.08 6.36
C PHE A 87 -16.13 -6.57 4.91
N GLU A 88 -15.56 -7.74 4.61
CA GLU A 88 -15.60 -8.30 3.26
C GLU A 88 -17.04 -8.52 2.74
N PRO A 89 -18.02 -8.97 3.54
CA PRO A 89 -19.39 -9.12 3.06
C PRO A 89 -20.10 -7.83 2.67
N ARG A 90 -19.58 -6.67 3.07
CA ARG A 90 -20.19 -5.33 2.85
C ARG A 90 -21.61 -5.19 3.34
N LEU A 91 -22.09 -6.13 4.14
CA LEU A 91 -23.41 -6.15 4.76
C LEU A 91 -23.26 -6.18 6.29
N PRO A 92 -23.86 -5.21 7.03
CA PRO A 92 -23.75 -5.16 8.48
C PRO A 92 -24.18 -6.45 9.17
N GLY A 93 -23.34 -6.94 10.09
CA GLY A 93 -23.63 -8.15 10.88
C GLY A 93 -23.24 -9.47 10.20
N ARG A 94 -22.92 -9.47 8.90
CA ARG A 94 -22.41 -10.64 8.19
C ARG A 94 -20.89 -10.69 8.29
N PHE A 95 -20.32 -11.89 8.23
CA PHE A 95 -18.87 -12.09 8.24
C PHE A 95 -18.48 -13.29 7.37
N VAL A 96 -17.24 -13.26 6.87
CA VAL A 96 -16.60 -14.39 6.20
C VAL A 96 -15.57 -14.98 7.15
N THR A 97 -15.54 -16.32 7.27
CA THR A 97 -14.51 -17.02 8.00
C THR A 97 -13.39 -17.44 7.04
N TYR A 98 -12.17 -17.03 7.35
CA TYR A 98 -10.95 -17.52 6.71
C TYR A 98 -10.26 -18.48 7.66
N SER A 99 -9.66 -19.53 7.11
CA SER A 99 -8.86 -20.48 7.89
C SER A 99 -7.61 -19.82 8.47
N SER A 100 -7.04 -20.45 9.48
CA SER A 100 -5.76 -20.03 10.04
C SER A 100 -4.67 -20.01 8.97
N SER A 101 -3.69 -19.12 9.17
CA SER A 101 -2.63 -18.91 8.19
C SER A 101 -1.29 -18.65 8.84
N ILE A 102 -0.24 -18.98 8.10
CA ILE A 102 1.14 -18.60 8.39
C ILE A 102 1.67 -17.70 7.30
N GLY A 103 2.40 -16.68 7.68
CA GLY A 103 3.07 -15.81 6.72
C GLY A 103 4.37 -15.27 7.26
N GLY A 104 5.11 -14.62 6.38
CA GLY A 104 6.36 -14.00 6.75
C GLY A 104 6.87 -13.06 5.67
N ARG A 105 7.81 -12.23 6.07
CA ARG A 105 8.52 -11.32 5.16
C ARG A 105 9.99 -11.25 5.54
N GLY A 106 10.86 -11.43 4.56
CA GLY A 106 12.29 -11.14 4.67
C GLY A 106 12.65 -9.90 3.86
N TRP A 107 13.63 -9.13 4.32
CA TRP A 107 14.09 -7.95 3.60
C TRP A 107 15.57 -7.67 3.85
N ILE A 108 16.19 -6.99 2.88
CA ILE A 108 17.54 -6.45 2.95
C ILE A 108 17.53 -4.99 2.53
N SER A 109 18.45 -4.21 3.09
CA SER A 109 18.69 -2.81 2.74
C SER A 109 20.19 -2.52 2.81
N SER A 110 20.74 -2.06 1.71
CA SER A 110 22.17 -1.79 1.61
C SER A 110 22.53 -0.37 2.08
N ASP A 111 23.82 -0.05 2.17
CA ASP A 111 24.32 1.24 2.66
C ASP A 111 23.99 2.40 1.70
N TYR A 112 23.08 3.29 2.09
CA TYR A 112 22.65 4.46 1.30
C TYR A 112 23.68 5.58 1.15
N ARG A 113 24.83 5.47 1.82
CA ARG A 113 25.96 6.40 1.61
C ARG A 113 26.72 6.09 0.32
N LYS A 114 26.58 4.86 -0.20
CA LYS A 114 27.18 4.43 -1.46
C LYS A 114 26.44 5.03 -2.66
N LYS A 115 27.11 5.13 -3.81
CA LYS A 115 26.48 5.60 -5.05
C LYS A 115 25.31 4.73 -5.47
N PHE A 116 25.44 3.40 -5.33
CA PHE A 116 24.37 2.43 -5.55
C PHE A 116 23.94 1.83 -4.21
N ALA A 117 22.64 1.77 -3.99
CA ALA A 117 22.04 1.03 -2.91
C ALA A 117 20.78 0.30 -3.39
N LEU A 118 20.42 -0.77 -2.70
CA LEU A 118 19.32 -1.66 -3.04
C LEU A 118 18.53 -2.02 -1.80
N ASP A 119 17.22 -1.91 -1.89
CA ASP A 119 16.26 -2.53 -1.00
C ASP A 119 15.56 -3.67 -1.73
N LEU A 120 15.44 -4.82 -1.06
CA LEU A 120 14.74 -5.99 -1.54
C LEU A 120 13.88 -6.55 -0.41
N SER A 121 12.66 -6.96 -0.70
CA SER A 121 11.86 -7.75 0.23
C SER A 121 11.00 -8.77 -0.47
N LEU A 122 10.84 -9.93 0.16
CA LEU A 122 9.97 -11.02 -0.25
C LEU A 122 9.04 -11.36 0.89
N GLY A 123 7.75 -11.49 0.62
CA GLY A 123 6.72 -11.86 1.58
C GLY A 123 5.86 -13.00 1.04
N PHE A 124 5.36 -13.82 1.94
CA PHE A 124 4.42 -14.90 1.63
C PHE A 124 3.36 -15.01 2.73
N ARG A 125 2.20 -15.59 2.39
CA ARG A 125 1.18 -16.06 3.32
C ARG A 125 0.51 -17.29 2.73
N HIS A 126 0.33 -18.31 3.56
CA HIS A 126 -0.34 -19.57 3.24
C HIS A 126 -1.48 -19.81 4.21
N PHE A 127 -2.66 -20.16 3.70
CA PHE A 127 -3.83 -20.54 4.50
C PHE A 127 -3.93 -22.06 4.58
N TYR A 128 -4.23 -22.60 5.76
CA TYR A 128 -4.13 -24.05 5.97
C TYR A 128 -5.28 -24.84 5.35
N GLU A 129 -6.51 -24.33 5.40
CA GLU A 129 -7.69 -25.01 4.90
C GLU A 129 -8.29 -24.29 3.67
N ASP A 130 -8.08 -23.00 3.54
CA ASP A 130 -8.43 -22.27 2.32
C ASP A 130 -7.34 -22.49 1.28
N PRO A 131 -7.70 -22.58 -0.02
CA PRO A 131 -6.69 -22.79 -1.10
C PRO A 131 -5.88 -21.53 -1.41
N GLN A 132 -5.99 -20.50 -0.60
CA GLN A 132 -5.45 -19.16 -0.82
C GLN A 132 -3.97 -19.08 -0.46
N ASP A 133 -3.17 -18.55 -1.38
CA ASP A 133 -1.76 -18.22 -1.19
C ASP A 133 -1.45 -16.79 -1.64
N ASN A 134 -0.55 -16.12 -0.92
CA ASN A 134 -0.14 -14.77 -1.27
C ASN A 134 1.39 -14.71 -1.37
N LEU A 135 1.87 -14.04 -2.42
CA LEU A 135 3.28 -13.75 -2.65
C LEU A 135 3.47 -12.25 -2.90
N SER A 136 4.52 -11.66 -2.36
CA SER A 136 4.88 -10.27 -2.63
C SER A 136 6.38 -10.10 -2.80
N LEU A 137 6.78 -9.27 -3.75
CA LEU A 137 8.18 -8.94 -4.04
C LEU A 137 8.29 -7.42 -4.19
N ASN A 138 9.23 -6.82 -3.47
CA ASN A 138 9.65 -5.44 -3.70
C ASN A 138 11.12 -5.39 -4.07
N VAL A 139 11.45 -4.63 -5.11
CA VAL A 139 12.81 -4.34 -5.55
C VAL A 139 12.95 -2.83 -5.72
N SER A 140 13.85 -2.20 -4.98
CA SER A 140 14.01 -0.74 -5.00
C SER A 140 15.49 -0.32 -5.07
N PRO A 141 16.09 -0.36 -6.27
CA PRO A 141 17.42 0.21 -6.48
C PRO A 141 17.38 1.73 -6.45
N ARG A 142 18.44 2.30 -5.87
CA ARG A 142 18.71 3.74 -5.92
C ARG A 142 20.12 4.01 -6.42
N TYR A 143 20.27 5.07 -7.18
CA TYR A 143 21.56 5.48 -7.70
C TYR A 143 21.77 6.98 -7.54
N ARG A 144 22.86 7.33 -6.85
CA ARG A 144 23.30 8.71 -6.67
C ARG A 144 24.35 9.04 -7.73
N PHE A 145 23.93 9.74 -8.78
CA PHE A 145 24.83 10.18 -9.85
C PHE A 145 25.82 11.23 -9.36
N SER A 146 25.32 12.15 -8.52
CA SER A 146 26.11 13.21 -7.89
C SER A 146 25.43 13.63 -6.58
N ASP A 147 26.03 14.58 -5.85
CA ASP A 147 25.41 15.20 -4.67
C ASP A 147 24.12 15.98 -4.99
N LYS A 148 23.93 16.28 -6.29
CA LYS A 148 22.77 17.02 -6.79
C LYS A 148 21.70 16.13 -7.42
N PHE A 149 22.03 14.89 -7.83
CA PHE A 149 21.13 14.04 -8.58
C PHE A 149 21.01 12.63 -7.99
N LEU A 150 19.81 12.32 -7.53
CA LEU A 150 19.41 11.01 -7.02
C LEU A 150 18.27 10.45 -7.88
N LEU A 151 18.40 9.19 -8.29
CA LEU A 151 17.35 8.40 -8.93
C LEU A 151 16.99 7.21 -8.03
N VAL A 152 15.71 6.97 -7.83
CA VAL A 152 15.17 5.79 -7.17
C VAL A 152 14.14 5.15 -8.09
N VAL A 153 14.29 3.87 -8.34
CA VAL A 153 13.30 3.05 -9.04
C VAL A 153 12.74 2.06 -8.02
N SER A 154 11.45 1.82 -8.02
CA SER A 154 10.82 0.83 -7.15
C SER A 154 9.80 0.03 -7.95
N SER A 155 9.82 -1.29 -7.80
CA SER A 155 8.83 -2.19 -8.37
C SER A 155 8.27 -3.07 -7.25
N ASN A 156 6.94 -3.03 -7.08
CA ASN A 156 6.21 -3.84 -6.13
C ASN A 156 5.31 -4.79 -6.91
N TYR A 157 5.53 -6.08 -6.78
CA TYR A 157 4.69 -7.13 -7.32
C TYR A 157 3.97 -7.84 -6.19
N ALA A 158 2.67 -8.10 -6.35
CA ALA A 158 1.92 -8.95 -5.44
C ALA A 158 0.99 -9.86 -6.24
N GLN A 159 0.92 -11.11 -5.83
CA GLN A 159 0.02 -12.14 -6.34
C GLN A 159 -0.72 -12.76 -5.16
N ASN A 160 -2.05 -12.79 -5.26
CA ASN A 160 -2.93 -13.47 -4.32
C ASN A 160 -3.69 -14.51 -5.13
N GLU A 161 -3.35 -15.77 -4.94
CA GLU A 161 -4.00 -16.89 -5.61
C GLU A 161 -5.23 -17.33 -4.83
N LYS A 162 -6.31 -17.63 -5.54
CA LYS A 162 -7.56 -18.18 -5.03
C LYS A 162 -8.13 -17.39 -3.84
N GLU A 163 -7.94 -16.07 -3.87
CA GLU A 163 -8.48 -15.13 -2.87
C GLU A 163 -10.01 -15.10 -2.96
N PHE A 164 -10.70 -15.14 -1.83
CA PHE A 164 -12.15 -14.89 -1.79
C PHE A 164 -12.42 -13.39 -1.78
N GLY A 165 -13.26 -12.95 -2.70
CA GLY A 165 -13.66 -11.54 -2.80
C GLY A 165 -15.16 -11.39 -2.94
N TYR A 166 -15.69 -10.30 -2.40
CA TYR A 166 -17.08 -9.89 -2.57
C TYR A 166 -17.38 -9.60 -4.05
N ILE A 167 -18.50 -10.14 -4.53
CA ILE A 167 -19.01 -9.88 -5.87
C ILE A 167 -20.21 -8.94 -5.78
N ASP A 168 -21.30 -9.41 -5.16
CA ASP A 168 -22.58 -8.72 -5.09
C ASP A 168 -23.42 -9.21 -3.91
N ASN A 169 -24.57 -8.58 -3.72
CA ASN A 169 -25.59 -9.06 -2.78
C ASN A 169 -26.99 -8.86 -3.35
N ASN A 170 -27.88 -9.79 -3.02
CA ASN A 170 -29.31 -9.69 -3.29
C ASN A 170 -30.07 -9.79 -1.95
N GLY A 171 -30.52 -8.63 -1.44
CA GLY A 171 -31.05 -8.53 -0.09
C GLY A 171 -30.00 -8.94 0.95
N ASP A 172 -30.30 -9.96 1.74
CA ASP A 172 -29.40 -10.50 2.78
C ASP A 172 -28.43 -11.57 2.26
N ASP A 173 -28.59 -12.01 1.02
CA ASP A 173 -27.72 -12.97 0.37
C ASP A 173 -26.47 -12.28 -0.15
N VAL A 174 -25.31 -12.71 0.28
CA VAL A 174 -24.01 -12.20 -0.13
C VAL A 174 -23.31 -13.23 -1.00
N PHE A 175 -22.80 -12.79 -2.15
CA PHE A 175 -22.09 -13.63 -3.11
C PHE A 175 -20.60 -13.29 -3.10
N LEU A 176 -19.79 -14.35 -3.07
CA LEU A 176 -18.33 -14.30 -3.10
C LEU A 176 -17.82 -15.10 -4.29
N GLY A 177 -16.70 -14.70 -4.85
CA GLY A 177 -15.99 -15.46 -5.88
C GLY A 177 -14.58 -15.75 -5.47
N GLN A 178 -14.03 -16.84 -5.99
CA GLN A 178 -12.62 -17.14 -5.91
C GLN A 178 -11.92 -16.50 -7.10
N ARG A 179 -10.85 -15.75 -6.84
CA ARG A 179 -10.12 -14.99 -7.86
C ARG A 179 -8.62 -15.09 -7.67
N ASP A 180 -7.92 -15.00 -8.77
CA ASP A 180 -6.50 -14.70 -8.78
C ASP A 180 -6.31 -13.20 -8.97
N ARG A 181 -5.63 -12.55 -8.04
CA ARG A 181 -5.37 -11.12 -8.11
C ARG A 181 -3.87 -10.85 -8.22
N THR A 182 -3.48 -10.25 -9.34
CA THR A 182 -2.11 -9.80 -9.57
C THR A 182 -2.06 -8.29 -9.56
N SER A 183 -1.04 -7.71 -8.95
CA SER A 183 -0.78 -6.28 -9.01
C SER A 183 0.71 -5.98 -9.20
N LEU A 184 0.99 -4.92 -9.96
CA LEU A 184 2.34 -4.40 -10.21
C LEU A 184 2.32 -2.88 -10.08
N GLU A 185 3.13 -2.36 -9.16
CA GLU A 185 3.36 -0.93 -9.05
C GLU A 185 4.82 -0.60 -9.38
N ASN A 186 5.03 0.22 -10.39
CA ASN A 186 6.32 0.75 -10.76
C ASN A 186 6.39 2.25 -10.44
N THR A 187 7.41 2.68 -9.73
CA THR A 187 7.67 4.08 -9.39
C THR A 187 9.08 4.48 -9.78
N ILE A 188 9.22 5.65 -10.43
CA ILE A 188 10.50 6.29 -10.68
C ILE A 188 10.47 7.64 -10.00
N SER A 189 11.42 7.90 -9.10
CA SER A 189 11.59 9.18 -8.43
C SER A 189 12.97 9.73 -8.74
N ALA A 190 13.02 10.92 -9.33
CA ALA A 190 14.26 11.61 -9.63
C ALA A 190 14.28 12.99 -8.97
N ASN A 191 15.34 13.28 -8.24
CA ASN A 191 15.55 14.53 -7.54
C ASN A 191 16.80 15.21 -8.11
N PHE A 192 16.65 16.42 -8.64
CA PHE A 192 17.78 17.22 -9.12
C PHE A 192 17.82 18.59 -8.43
N ASN A 193 18.85 18.84 -7.63
CA ASN A 193 19.11 20.11 -6.96
C ASN A 193 20.10 20.95 -7.80
N PHE A 194 19.62 22.01 -8.43
CA PHE A 194 20.49 22.94 -9.16
C PHE A 194 21.43 23.66 -8.20
N ASP A 195 20.87 24.16 -7.11
CA ASP A 195 21.52 24.85 -6.01
C ASP A 195 20.67 24.70 -4.73
N PRO A 196 21.07 25.26 -3.56
CA PRO A 196 20.27 25.17 -2.32
C PRO A 196 18.89 25.80 -2.38
N PHE A 197 18.57 26.53 -3.44
CA PHE A 197 17.32 27.27 -3.58
C PHE A 197 16.40 26.75 -4.68
N LYS A 198 16.92 25.89 -5.58
CA LYS A 198 16.19 25.41 -6.75
C LYS A 198 16.30 23.90 -6.88
N ALA A 199 15.17 23.24 -7.00
CA ALA A 199 15.09 21.80 -7.17
C ALA A 199 14.05 21.41 -8.23
N LEU A 200 14.34 20.37 -8.97
CA LEU A 200 13.42 19.69 -9.88
C LEU A 200 13.17 18.27 -9.35
N ASN A 201 11.91 17.91 -9.19
CA ASN A 201 11.50 16.59 -8.73
C ASN A 201 10.58 15.99 -9.78
N LEU A 202 10.91 14.80 -10.22
CA LEU A 202 10.04 13.94 -11.02
C LEU A 202 9.57 12.77 -10.18
N ARG A 203 8.28 12.50 -10.22
CA ARG A 203 7.68 11.26 -9.75
C ARG A 203 6.81 10.70 -10.85
N PHE A 204 7.19 9.54 -11.33
CA PHE A 204 6.40 8.70 -12.19
C PHE A 204 5.86 7.53 -11.38
N ARG A 205 4.60 7.14 -11.60
CA ARG A 205 3.99 5.94 -11.03
C ARG A 205 3.06 5.32 -12.05
N ASN A 206 3.24 4.02 -12.26
CA ASN A 206 2.27 3.17 -12.91
C ASN A 206 1.80 2.12 -11.91
N PHE A 207 0.50 1.96 -11.77
CA PHE A 207 -0.11 0.89 -11.00
C PHE A 207 -1.09 0.13 -11.88
N TRP A 208 -0.88 -1.18 -11.98
CA TRP A 208 -1.72 -2.13 -12.66
C TRP A 208 -2.20 -3.19 -11.70
N SER A 209 -3.46 -3.61 -11.82
CA SER A 209 -4.02 -4.71 -11.03
C SER A 209 -5.14 -5.38 -11.81
N VAL A 210 -5.08 -6.71 -11.87
CA VAL A 210 -6.15 -7.56 -12.38
C VAL A 210 -6.72 -8.41 -11.26
N ALA A 211 -8.04 -8.65 -11.33
CA ALA A 211 -8.74 -9.64 -10.52
C ALA A 211 -9.48 -10.56 -11.50
N ASP A 212 -9.05 -11.80 -11.55
CA ASP A 212 -9.49 -12.81 -12.50
C ASP A 212 -10.30 -13.90 -11.81
N TYR A 213 -11.54 -14.06 -12.22
CA TYR A 213 -12.49 -15.06 -11.72
C TYR A 213 -12.75 -16.18 -12.75
N THR A 214 -11.77 -16.47 -13.62
CA THR A 214 -11.91 -17.42 -14.73
C THR A 214 -12.20 -18.87 -14.34
N GLU A 215 -11.92 -19.26 -13.10
CA GLU A 215 -12.25 -20.61 -12.61
C GLU A 215 -13.76 -20.80 -12.33
N ASP A 216 -14.59 -19.74 -12.46
CA ASP A 216 -16.03 -19.75 -12.21
C ASP A 216 -16.45 -20.40 -10.88
N VAL A 217 -15.63 -20.20 -9.86
CA VAL A 217 -15.86 -20.75 -8.52
C VAL A 217 -16.52 -19.70 -7.64
N PHE A 218 -17.84 -19.81 -7.51
CA PHE A 218 -18.65 -18.84 -6.78
C PHE A 218 -19.32 -19.46 -5.55
N PHE A 219 -19.61 -18.61 -4.57
CA PHE A 219 -20.16 -19.03 -3.28
C PHE A 219 -21.25 -18.08 -2.81
N LYS A 220 -22.24 -18.65 -2.13
CA LYS A 220 -23.14 -17.91 -1.24
C LYS A 220 -22.60 -17.96 0.18
N LEU A 221 -22.58 -16.81 0.84
CA LEU A 221 -22.17 -16.70 2.23
C LEU A 221 -23.27 -17.20 3.16
N ASN A 222 -22.96 -18.19 4.00
CA ASN A 222 -23.86 -18.72 5.02
C ASN A 222 -23.92 -17.78 6.24
N GLU A 223 -24.91 -17.96 7.11
CA GLU A 223 -25.08 -17.15 8.33
C GLU A 223 -23.94 -17.34 9.34
N ASP A 224 -23.32 -18.52 9.35
CA ASP A 224 -22.19 -18.87 10.22
C ASP A 224 -20.83 -18.42 9.67
N GLY A 225 -20.81 -17.68 8.55
CA GLY A 225 -19.60 -17.19 7.91
C GLY A 225 -18.89 -18.19 7.00
N THR A 226 -19.42 -19.42 6.88
CA THR A 226 -18.95 -20.41 5.92
C THR A 226 -19.46 -20.09 4.51
N ARG A 227 -18.97 -20.81 3.50
CA ARG A 227 -19.28 -20.59 2.09
C ARG A 227 -19.88 -21.86 1.49
N SER A 228 -20.99 -21.72 0.76
CA SER A 228 -21.59 -22.81 -0.02
C SER A 228 -21.41 -22.52 -1.50
N GLN A 229 -20.78 -23.42 -2.25
CA GLN A 229 -20.59 -23.25 -3.68
C GLN A 229 -21.95 -23.20 -4.40
N ILE A 230 -22.05 -22.28 -5.36
CA ILE A 230 -23.25 -22.04 -6.18
C ILE A 230 -22.86 -21.95 -7.64
N ALA A 231 -23.86 -22.14 -8.52
CA ALA A 231 -23.76 -21.67 -9.89
C ALA A 231 -24.05 -20.16 -9.92
N TYR A 232 -23.17 -19.38 -10.50
CA TYR A 232 -23.31 -17.94 -10.71
C TYR A 232 -22.92 -17.65 -12.13
N ASP A 233 -23.88 -17.21 -12.95
CA ASP A 233 -23.66 -16.93 -14.36
C ASP A 233 -23.26 -15.46 -14.53
N THR A 234 -22.02 -15.21 -14.92
CA THR A 234 -21.49 -13.86 -15.16
C THR A 234 -21.95 -13.27 -16.49
N GLU A 235 -22.49 -14.08 -17.38
CA GLU A 235 -23.05 -13.62 -18.67
C GLU A 235 -24.53 -13.19 -18.53
N ASP A 236 -25.21 -13.55 -17.43
CA ASP A 236 -26.56 -13.10 -17.13
C ASP A 236 -26.55 -11.59 -16.85
N SER A 237 -27.37 -10.85 -17.58
CA SER A 237 -27.47 -9.38 -17.45
C SER A 237 -27.96 -8.89 -16.08
N GLU A 238 -28.57 -9.78 -15.26
CA GLU A 238 -28.97 -9.49 -13.87
C GLU A 238 -27.81 -9.66 -12.89
N ASN A 239 -26.73 -10.34 -13.27
CA ASN A 239 -25.56 -10.60 -12.48
C ASN A 239 -24.44 -9.63 -12.83
N ARG A 240 -23.57 -9.37 -11.87
CA ARG A 240 -22.38 -8.55 -12.07
C ARG A 240 -21.22 -9.41 -12.53
N ASP A 241 -20.56 -9.04 -13.65
CA ASP A 241 -19.23 -9.55 -13.95
C ASP A 241 -18.21 -8.97 -12.94
N PRO A 242 -17.58 -9.82 -12.10
CA PRO A 242 -16.62 -9.36 -11.10
C PRO A 242 -15.20 -9.16 -11.63
N ASN A 243 -14.92 -9.60 -12.86
CA ASN A 243 -13.63 -9.46 -13.49
C ASN A 243 -13.21 -7.99 -13.56
N THR A 244 -11.93 -7.71 -13.35
CA THR A 244 -11.45 -6.33 -13.36
C THR A 244 -10.00 -6.28 -13.82
N ASN A 245 -9.74 -5.37 -14.76
CA ASN A 245 -8.41 -4.90 -15.12
C ASN A 245 -8.36 -3.39 -14.88
N PHE A 246 -7.47 -2.97 -14.00
CA PHE A 246 -7.28 -1.60 -13.61
C PHE A 246 -5.85 -1.17 -13.92
N ASN A 247 -5.67 -0.07 -14.64
CA ASN A 247 -4.36 0.48 -14.93
C ASN A 247 -4.37 2.01 -14.84
N ILE A 248 -3.41 2.57 -14.13
CA ILE A 248 -3.26 4.01 -13.98
C ILE A 248 -1.80 4.43 -14.12
N TRP A 249 -1.60 5.50 -14.87
CA TRP A 249 -0.34 6.16 -15.10
C TRP A 249 -0.38 7.58 -14.54
N ASN A 250 0.62 7.96 -13.75
CA ASN A 250 0.74 9.29 -13.19
C ASN A 250 2.16 9.82 -13.36
N ILE A 251 2.29 11.07 -13.80
CA ILE A 251 3.54 11.83 -13.78
C ILE A 251 3.31 13.11 -13.01
N ASP A 252 4.13 13.36 -12.00
CA ASP A 252 4.25 14.65 -11.31
C ASP A 252 5.66 15.19 -11.54
N LEU A 253 5.77 16.33 -12.24
CA LEU A 253 7.00 17.07 -12.43
C LEU A 253 6.88 18.41 -11.71
N SER A 254 7.67 18.62 -10.66
CA SER A 254 7.63 19.84 -9.87
C SER A 254 8.97 20.56 -9.85
N TYR A 255 8.93 21.85 -10.14
CA TYR A 255 10.05 22.76 -9.96
C TYR A 255 9.78 23.68 -8.77
N SER A 256 10.68 23.69 -7.80
CA SER A 256 10.60 24.57 -6.63
C SER A 256 11.75 25.58 -6.64
N TRP A 257 11.42 26.84 -6.34
CA TRP A 257 12.38 27.92 -6.24
C TRP A 257 12.12 28.79 -5.00
N ARG A 258 13.10 28.75 -4.08
CA ARG A 258 13.13 29.65 -2.93
C ARG A 258 13.76 30.97 -3.39
N PHE A 259 12.94 31.94 -3.76
CA PHE A 259 13.40 33.22 -4.33
C PHE A 259 13.74 34.29 -3.27
N ALA A 260 13.27 34.10 -2.03
CA ALA A 260 13.62 34.92 -0.87
C ALA A 260 13.49 34.09 0.42
N PRO A 261 14.06 34.54 1.57
CA PRO A 261 13.85 33.89 2.86
C PRO A 261 12.35 33.70 3.16
N GLY A 262 11.95 32.46 3.45
CA GLY A 262 10.55 32.10 3.72
C GLY A 262 9.61 32.13 2.49
N SER A 263 10.11 32.49 1.30
CA SER A 263 9.29 32.66 0.08
C SER A 263 9.64 31.60 -0.95
N VAL A 264 8.62 30.87 -1.45
CA VAL A 264 8.81 29.75 -2.38
C VAL A 264 7.79 29.82 -3.51
N ALA A 265 8.25 29.66 -4.74
CA ALA A 265 7.43 29.40 -5.92
C ALA A 265 7.55 27.91 -6.29
N THR A 266 6.42 27.24 -6.54
CA THR A 266 6.37 25.86 -7.00
C THR A 266 5.51 25.79 -8.25
N LEU A 267 6.10 25.29 -9.35
CA LEU A 267 5.39 24.95 -10.57
C LEU A 267 5.25 23.42 -10.62
N LEU A 268 4.03 22.94 -10.76
CA LEU A 268 3.71 21.52 -10.84
C LEU A 268 3.00 21.24 -12.16
N TYR A 269 3.56 20.32 -12.94
CA TYR A 269 2.86 19.66 -14.03
C TYR A 269 2.49 18.25 -13.63
N ARG A 270 1.23 17.89 -13.83
CA ARG A 270 0.68 16.55 -13.61
C ARG A 270 0.06 16.03 -14.90
N ASN A 271 0.39 14.78 -15.24
CA ASN A 271 -0.28 14.00 -16.27
C ASN A 271 -0.83 12.73 -15.64
N GLN A 272 -2.05 12.35 -16.01
CA GLN A 272 -2.70 11.13 -15.57
C GLN A 272 -3.43 10.49 -16.74
N ILE A 273 -3.28 9.17 -16.86
CA ILE A 273 -4.05 8.32 -17.78
C ILE A 273 -4.62 7.19 -16.92
N PHE A 274 -5.84 6.80 -17.22
CA PHE A 274 -6.57 5.80 -16.44
C PHE A 274 -7.37 4.90 -17.35
N ASN A 275 -7.34 3.59 -17.10
CA ASN A 275 -8.19 2.58 -17.72
C ASN A 275 -8.75 1.64 -16.66
N GLN A 276 -10.00 1.26 -16.81
CA GLN A 276 -10.65 0.19 -16.06
C GLN A 276 -11.65 -0.50 -16.97
N ASP A 277 -11.50 -1.83 -17.09
CA ASP A 277 -12.37 -2.71 -17.85
C ASP A 277 -12.48 -4.08 -17.15
N ASP A 278 -13.14 -5.04 -17.79
CA ASP A 278 -13.38 -6.41 -17.32
C ASP A 278 -12.40 -7.43 -17.91
N GLN A 279 -11.41 -7.01 -18.70
CA GLN A 279 -10.45 -7.89 -19.36
C GLN A 279 -9.37 -8.38 -18.38
N SER A 280 -9.73 -9.31 -17.51
CA SER A 280 -8.85 -9.82 -16.44
C SER A 280 -7.72 -10.74 -16.93
N THR A 281 -7.84 -11.30 -18.14
CA THR A 281 -6.85 -12.25 -18.70
C THR A 281 -5.70 -11.57 -19.45
N VAL A 282 -5.76 -10.24 -19.68
CA VAL A 282 -4.70 -9.50 -20.35
C VAL A 282 -3.46 -9.37 -19.49
N ASP A 283 -2.28 -9.50 -20.10
CA ASP A 283 -1.02 -9.28 -19.40
C ASP A 283 -0.73 -7.77 -19.16
N TYR A 284 0.28 -7.51 -18.36
CA TYR A 284 0.71 -6.14 -18.04
C TYR A 284 1.03 -5.30 -19.27
N THR A 285 1.70 -5.88 -20.27
CA THR A 285 2.15 -5.16 -21.46
C THR A 285 0.98 -4.78 -22.35
N GLU A 286 0.03 -5.68 -22.52
CA GLU A 286 -1.19 -5.44 -23.27
C GLU A 286 -2.07 -4.40 -22.57
N SER A 287 -2.27 -4.53 -21.24
CA SER A 287 -2.99 -3.53 -20.46
C SER A 287 -2.33 -2.15 -20.52
N LEU A 288 -0.98 -2.08 -20.57
CA LEU A 288 -0.27 -0.82 -20.71
C LEU A 288 -0.47 -0.18 -22.10
N ASN A 289 -0.52 -0.97 -23.16
CA ASN A 289 -0.82 -0.48 -24.51
C ASN A 289 -2.25 0.11 -24.57
N THR A 290 -3.23 -0.63 -24.05
CA THR A 290 -4.63 -0.16 -23.96
C THR A 290 -4.76 1.13 -23.14
N LEU A 291 -3.95 1.27 -22.07
CA LEU A 291 -3.93 2.49 -21.27
C LEU A 291 -3.52 3.71 -22.08
N PHE A 292 -2.50 3.60 -22.93
CA PHE A 292 -2.01 4.74 -23.72
C PHE A 292 -2.97 5.18 -24.84
N ASP A 293 -3.98 4.38 -25.20
CA ASP A 293 -5.06 4.76 -26.09
C ASP A 293 -6.15 5.60 -25.38
N GLN A 294 -6.09 5.66 -24.02
CA GLN A 294 -7.08 6.42 -23.24
C GLN A 294 -6.76 7.92 -23.18
N PRO A 295 -7.80 8.76 -23.00
CA PRO A 295 -7.60 10.20 -22.81
C PRO A 295 -6.69 10.53 -21.64
N SER A 296 -5.77 11.46 -21.83
CA SER A 296 -4.89 11.95 -20.76
C SER A 296 -5.43 13.22 -20.11
N LEU A 297 -5.38 13.28 -18.78
CA LEU A 297 -5.64 14.48 -18.00
C LEU A 297 -4.31 15.21 -17.73
N ASN A 298 -4.23 16.47 -18.17
CA ASN A 298 -3.07 17.32 -17.96
C ASN A 298 -3.42 18.51 -17.06
N GLN A 299 -2.63 18.73 -16.02
CA GLN A 299 -2.82 19.83 -15.09
C GLN A 299 -1.51 20.59 -14.88
N LEU A 300 -1.58 21.92 -14.99
CA LEU A 300 -0.48 22.81 -14.63
C LEU A 300 -0.93 23.69 -13.47
N SER A 301 -0.16 23.72 -12.39
CA SER A 301 -0.45 24.58 -11.23
C SER A 301 0.78 25.36 -10.79
N LEU A 302 0.57 26.62 -10.42
CA LEU A 302 1.56 27.50 -9.82
C LEU A 302 1.13 27.82 -8.40
N ARG A 303 1.99 27.49 -7.44
CA ARG A 303 1.84 27.90 -6.04
C ARG A 303 2.91 28.91 -5.69
N LEU A 304 2.48 30.07 -5.17
CA LEU A 304 3.38 31.10 -4.68
C LEU A 304 3.13 31.29 -3.18
N VAL A 305 4.16 31.12 -2.38
CA VAL A 305 4.18 31.45 -0.95
C VAL A 305 5.15 32.59 -0.77
N TYR A 306 4.66 33.72 -0.29
CA TYR A 306 5.49 34.90 -0.03
C TYR A 306 5.47 35.21 1.47
N PHE A 307 6.63 35.22 2.10
CA PHE A 307 6.76 35.59 3.51
C PHE A 307 6.90 37.11 3.63
N ILE A 308 5.99 37.71 4.40
CA ILE A 308 6.02 39.12 4.68
C ILE A 308 6.50 39.34 6.11
N ASP A 309 7.68 39.93 6.28
CA ASP A 309 8.19 40.32 7.60
C ASP A 309 7.61 41.69 7.98
N TYR A 310 6.94 41.74 9.15
CA TYR A 310 6.36 42.95 9.71
C TYR A 310 7.39 44.07 9.88
N ASN A 311 8.63 43.78 10.30
CA ASN A 311 9.67 44.76 10.47
C ASN A 311 10.12 45.39 9.15
N ASN A 312 10.17 44.62 8.07
CA ASN A 312 10.47 45.11 6.74
C ASN A 312 9.33 46.03 6.20
N LEU A 313 8.07 45.69 6.47
CA LEU A 313 6.93 46.52 6.12
C LEU A 313 6.98 47.83 6.89
N LYS A 314 7.18 47.81 8.20
CA LYS A 314 7.26 49.00 9.06
C LYS A 314 8.37 49.93 8.57
N ASN A 315 9.54 49.44 8.24
CA ASN A 315 10.65 50.23 7.74
C ASN A 315 10.40 50.81 6.33
N SER A 316 9.68 50.07 5.48
CA SER A 316 9.32 50.55 4.14
C SER A 316 8.26 51.66 4.14
N PHE A 317 7.37 51.65 5.11
CA PHE A 317 6.32 52.70 5.26
C PHE A 317 6.73 53.80 6.23
N GLY A 318 7.66 53.56 7.17
CA GLY A 318 8.12 54.50 8.17
C GLY A 318 9.13 55.55 7.68
N ASN A 319 9.78 55.35 6.54
CA ASN A 319 10.76 56.27 5.97
C ASN A 319 10.16 57.29 4.98
N LYS A 320 8.84 57.48 4.96
CA LYS A 320 8.12 58.48 4.15
C LYS A 320 7.41 59.54 4.98
N ALA A 321 7.88 59.80 6.20
CA ALA A 321 7.37 60.92 7.03
C ALA A 321 8.51 61.91 7.31
#